data_93e951590ad86a3de97811bd26a7b075
#
_entry.id   93e951590ad86a3de97811bd26a7b075
#
_cell.length_a   1.000
_cell.length_b   1.000
_cell.length_c   1.000
_cell.angle_alpha   90.00
_cell.angle_beta   90.00
_cell.angle_gamma   90.00
#
_symmetry.space_group_name_H-M   'P 1'
#
loop_
_entity.id
_entity.type
_entity.pdbx_description
1 polymer ?
#
loop_
_entity_poly.entity_id
_entity_poly.type
_entity_poly.pdbx_seq_one_letter_code
_entity_poly.pdbx_strand_id
1 'polypeptide(L)'
;LSVAFTKEESAETASETLLPDRPISPHPNLVTEAGLTSLELRLREAREAYEAAQRIDEINERRRQAAVPLRDIRYFAERVRTAQVIPDPTSTDTVAFGSTVTFSRADGRVQTYRIVGEDEADPKAGSISFVSPVAKSLLGKSVGDVGGSGTQELEIISIA
;
A
#
# COMPACT_ATOMS: atom_id res chain seq x y z
N LEU A 1 24.55 -9.54 41.49
CA LEU A 1 24.55 -10.60 40.46
C LEU A 1 23.20 -10.75 39.76
N SER A 2 22.10 -10.81 40.54
CA SER A 2 20.75 -10.94 39.98
C SER A 2 20.27 -9.67 39.26
N VAL A 3 20.71 -8.50 39.65
CA VAL A 3 20.28 -7.22 39.06
C VAL A 3 20.85 -7.00 37.66
N ALA A 4 22.11 -7.38 37.41
CA ALA A 4 22.75 -7.29 36.10
C ALA A 4 22.10 -8.27 35.12
N PHE A 5 21.81 -9.47 35.56
CA PHE A 5 21.18 -10.51 34.74
C PHE A 5 19.74 -10.11 34.35
N THR A 6 18.98 -9.57 35.29
CA THR A 6 17.60 -9.10 35.04
C THR A 6 17.57 -7.91 34.06
N LYS A 7 18.58 -7.06 34.09
CA LYS A 7 18.67 -5.91 33.20
C LYS A 7 19.00 -6.30 31.76
N GLU A 8 19.88 -7.28 31.58
CA GLU A 8 20.19 -7.84 30.26
C GLU A 8 18.98 -8.56 29.67
N GLU A 9 18.32 -9.39 30.45
CA GLU A 9 17.12 -10.11 30.05
C GLU A 9 15.98 -9.17 29.66
N SER A 10 15.78 -8.07 30.39
CA SER A 10 14.78 -7.05 30.08
C SER A 10 15.12 -6.26 28.80
N ALA A 11 16.40 -5.96 28.55
CA ALA A 11 16.85 -5.27 27.35
C ALA A 11 16.72 -6.18 26.12
N GLU A 12 17.07 -7.45 26.25
CA GLU A 12 16.95 -8.46 25.20
C GLU A 12 15.46 -8.69 24.82
N THR A 13 14.58 -8.86 25.79
CA THR A 13 13.14 -8.98 25.60
C THR A 13 12.54 -7.73 24.97
N ALA A 14 12.95 -6.54 25.36
CA ALA A 14 12.51 -5.28 24.76
C ALA A 14 12.98 -5.16 23.31
N SER A 15 14.20 -5.60 22.99
CA SER A 15 14.73 -5.62 21.62
C SER A 15 13.95 -6.59 20.73
N GLU A 16 13.60 -7.78 21.22
CA GLU A 16 12.85 -8.78 20.50
C GLU A 16 11.41 -8.36 20.17
N THR A 17 10.82 -7.50 21.01
CA THR A 17 9.44 -7.02 20.81
C THR A 17 9.34 -5.75 19.99
N LEU A 18 10.46 -5.09 19.69
CA LEU A 18 10.50 -3.92 18.83
C LEU A 18 10.61 -4.35 17.36
N LEU A 19 9.61 -4.00 16.58
CA LEU A 19 9.63 -4.22 15.14
C LEU A 19 10.18 -2.98 14.44
N PRO A 20 11.02 -3.15 13.39
CA PRO A 20 11.44 -2.02 12.58
C PRO A 20 10.24 -1.40 11.88
N ASP A 21 10.33 -0.09 11.59
CA ASP A 21 9.29 0.60 10.85
C ASP A 21 9.12 -0.02 9.45
N ARG A 22 7.89 -0.05 8.97
CA ARG A 22 7.61 -0.38 7.59
C ARG A 22 8.18 0.73 6.70
N PRO A 23 8.89 0.40 5.62
CA PRO A 23 9.46 1.41 4.74
C PRO A 23 8.36 2.24 4.08
N ILE A 24 8.61 3.55 4.00
CA ILE A 24 7.74 4.48 3.28
C ILE A 24 8.25 4.62 1.86
N SER A 25 7.36 4.46 0.89
CA SER A 25 7.68 4.63 -0.52
C SER A 25 8.22 6.04 -0.80
N PRO A 26 9.27 6.18 -1.63
CA PRO A 26 9.80 7.48 -2.03
C PRO A 26 8.93 8.21 -3.07
N HIS A 27 7.93 7.53 -3.64
CA HIS A 27 7.04 8.12 -4.62
C HIS A 27 6.00 9.04 -3.96
N PRO A 28 5.46 10.02 -4.71
CA PRO A 28 4.30 10.78 -4.25
C PRO A 28 3.17 9.85 -3.83
N ASN A 29 2.52 10.15 -2.71
CA ASN A 29 1.45 9.32 -2.18
C ASN A 29 0.11 9.67 -2.81
N LEU A 30 -0.06 9.31 -4.08
CA LEU A 30 -1.31 9.50 -4.79
C LEU A 30 -2.30 8.42 -4.36
N VAL A 31 -3.51 8.84 -4.04
CA VAL A 31 -4.59 7.94 -3.61
C VAL A 31 -5.89 8.32 -4.31
N THR A 32 -6.77 7.33 -4.46
CA THR A 32 -8.18 7.61 -4.75
C THR A 32 -8.91 8.03 -3.47
N GLU A 33 -10.09 8.59 -3.58
CA GLU A 33 -10.92 8.90 -2.41
C GLU A 33 -11.17 7.64 -1.55
N ALA A 34 -11.47 6.52 -2.19
CA ALA A 34 -11.64 5.23 -1.51
C ALA A 34 -10.32 4.77 -0.84
N GLY A 35 -9.18 5.04 -1.46
CA GLY A 35 -7.87 4.73 -0.91
C GLY A 35 -7.58 5.49 0.37
N LEU A 36 -7.90 6.78 0.43
CA LEU A 36 -7.77 7.56 1.66
C LEU A 36 -8.67 7.02 2.77
N THR A 37 -9.93 6.74 2.45
CA THR A 37 -10.87 6.14 3.41
C THR A 37 -10.34 4.83 3.97
N SER A 38 -9.77 3.98 3.13
CA SER A 38 -9.17 2.72 3.55
C SER A 38 -7.96 2.93 4.47
N LEU A 39 -7.09 3.89 4.17
CA LEU A 39 -5.94 4.23 5.02
C LEU A 39 -6.38 4.73 6.40
N GLU A 40 -7.39 5.58 6.44
CA GLU A 40 -7.97 6.09 7.69
C GLU A 40 -8.59 4.97 8.53
N LEU A 41 -9.25 4.02 7.88
CA LEU A 41 -9.82 2.84 8.56
C LEU A 41 -8.70 1.97 9.17
N ARG A 42 -7.66 1.69 8.41
CA ARG A 42 -6.52 0.88 8.89
C ARG A 42 -5.79 1.56 10.05
N LEU A 43 -5.65 2.87 10.01
CA LEU A 43 -5.08 3.63 11.11
C LEU A 43 -5.92 3.51 12.38
N ARG A 44 -7.24 3.63 12.25
CA ARG A 44 -8.16 3.46 13.36
C ARG A 44 -8.09 2.04 13.95
N GLU A 45 -8.12 1.03 13.10
CA GLU A 45 -7.99 -0.37 13.52
C GLU A 45 -6.68 -0.65 14.26
N ALA A 46 -5.58 -0.07 13.78
CA ALA A 46 -4.28 -0.20 14.43
C ALA A 46 -4.26 0.46 15.81
N ARG A 47 -4.87 1.64 15.95
CA ARG A 47 -5.01 2.33 17.24
C ARG A 47 -5.87 1.53 18.22
N GLU A 48 -6.98 0.98 17.75
CA GLU A 48 -7.86 0.13 18.57
C GLU A 48 -7.14 -1.15 19.03
N ALA A 49 -6.37 -1.78 18.15
CA ALA A 49 -5.57 -2.96 18.49
C ALA A 49 -4.47 -2.63 19.50
N TYR A 50 -3.83 -1.47 19.38
CA TYR A 50 -2.84 -1.00 20.34
C TYR A 50 -3.47 -0.75 21.72
N GLU A 51 -4.60 -0.07 21.78
CA GLU A 51 -5.34 0.16 23.03
C GLU A 51 -5.78 -1.15 23.69
N ALA A 52 -6.26 -2.12 22.90
CA ALA A 52 -6.60 -3.44 23.41
C ALA A 52 -5.39 -4.15 24.02
N ALA A 53 -4.23 -4.05 23.38
CA ALA A 53 -3.00 -4.63 23.91
C ALA A 53 -2.57 -3.98 25.24
N GLN A 54 -2.82 -2.67 25.42
CA GLN A 54 -2.49 -1.97 26.67
C GLN A 54 -3.29 -2.47 27.88
N ARG A 55 -4.39 -3.18 27.66
CA ARG A 55 -5.20 -3.76 28.75
C ARG A 55 -4.68 -5.11 29.24
N ILE A 56 -3.67 -5.67 28.61
CA ILE A 56 -3.06 -6.94 29.01
C ILE A 56 -2.19 -6.68 30.25
N ASP A 57 -2.43 -7.45 31.32
CA ASP A 57 -1.77 -7.25 32.62
C ASP A 57 -0.31 -7.69 32.59
N GLU A 58 0.00 -8.83 31.93
CA GLU A 58 1.36 -9.34 31.83
C GLU A 58 2.18 -8.48 30.86
N ILE A 59 3.29 -7.92 31.36
CA ILE A 59 4.07 -6.89 30.64
C ILE A 59 4.70 -7.41 29.33
N ASN A 60 5.21 -8.64 29.32
CA ASN A 60 5.84 -9.21 28.12
C ASN A 60 4.79 -9.53 27.05
N GLU A 61 3.64 -10.06 27.44
CA GLU A 61 2.54 -10.32 26.53
C GLU A 61 1.96 -9.01 25.96
N ARG A 62 1.80 -8.00 26.80
CA ARG A 62 1.37 -6.68 26.38
C ARG A 62 2.30 -6.09 25.32
N ARG A 63 3.61 -6.20 25.50
CA ARG A 63 4.61 -5.73 24.54
C ARG A 63 4.55 -6.50 23.22
N ARG A 64 4.40 -7.83 23.29
CA ARG A 64 4.28 -8.67 22.10
C ARG A 64 3.04 -8.32 21.30
N GLN A 65 1.89 -8.18 21.96
CA GLN A 65 0.63 -7.85 21.28
C GLN A 65 0.59 -6.40 20.75
N ALA A 66 1.35 -5.49 21.34
CA ALA A 66 1.42 -4.10 20.93
C ALA A 66 2.38 -3.85 19.76
N ALA A 67 3.31 -4.76 19.48
CA ALA A 67 4.41 -4.53 18.53
C ALA A 67 3.93 -4.25 17.11
N VAL A 68 3.07 -5.10 16.56
CA VAL A 68 2.50 -4.93 15.21
C VAL A 68 1.59 -3.71 15.14
N PRO A 69 0.62 -3.52 16.06
CA PRO A 69 -0.20 -2.31 16.06
C PRO A 69 0.61 -1.02 16.11
N LEU A 70 1.63 -0.95 16.92
CA LEU A 70 2.46 0.27 17.03
C LEU A 70 3.21 0.56 15.72
N ARG A 71 3.78 -0.45 15.09
CA ARG A 71 4.40 -0.33 13.77
C ARG A 71 3.39 0.17 12.73
N ASP A 72 2.20 -0.41 12.73
CA ASP A 72 1.14 -0.06 11.77
C ASP A 72 0.60 1.35 12.00
N ILE A 73 0.47 1.80 13.26
CA ILE A 73 0.11 3.19 13.56
C ILE A 73 1.10 4.15 12.91
N ARG A 74 2.41 3.93 13.08
CA ARG A 74 3.43 4.78 12.46
C ARG A 74 3.34 4.82 10.94
N TYR A 75 3.16 3.66 10.33
CA TYR A 75 3.03 3.54 8.88
C TYR A 75 1.77 4.25 8.37
N PHE A 76 0.60 3.88 8.86
CA PHE A 76 -0.66 4.41 8.37
C PHE A 76 -0.87 5.89 8.72
N ALA A 77 -0.39 6.35 9.86
CA ALA A 77 -0.43 7.77 10.20
C ALA A 77 0.35 8.61 9.17
N GLU A 78 1.53 8.15 8.77
CA GLU A 78 2.33 8.83 7.74
C GLU A 78 1.66 8.77 6.38
N ARG A 79 1.07 7.63 6.01
CA ARG A 79 0.35 7.50 4.73
C ARG A 79 -0.90 8.39 4.67
N VAL A 80 -1.64 8.50 5.74
CA VAL A 80 -2.79 9.43 5.83
C VAL A 80 -2.31 10.89 5.74
N ARG A 81 -1.24 11.22 6.45
CA ARG A 81 -0.71 12.59 6.48
C ARG A 81 -0.24 13.07 5.12
N THR A 82 0.38 12.20 4.34
CA THR A 82 0.98 12.54 3.03
C THR A 82 0.06 12.28 1.85
N ALA A 83 -1.12 11.70 2.07
CA ALA A 83 -2.05 11.34 1.00
C ALA A 83 -2.45 12.55 0.16
N GLN A 84 -2.34 12.39 -1.16
CA GLN A 84 -2.82 13.35 -2.14
C GLN A 84 -3.97 12.71 -2.89
N VAL A 85 -5.19 13.14 -2.61
CA VAL A 85 -6.38 12.58 -3.26
C VAL A 85 -6.48 13.11 -4.68
N ILE A 86 -6.47 12.19 -5.64
CA ILE A 86 -6.64 12.50 -7.06
C ILE A 86 -8.08 12.15 -7.44
N PRO A 87 -8.86 13.09 -7.93
CA PRO A 87 -10.22 12.81 -8.40
C PRO A 87 -10.21 11.88 -9.60
N ASP A 88 -11.33 11.21 -9.84
CA ASP A 88 -11.49 10.35 -11.00
C ASP A 88 -11.23 11.13 -12.29
N PRO A 89 -10.58 10.51 -13.31
CA PRO A 89 -10.38 11.15 -14.59
C PRO A 89 -11.69 11.57 -15.25
N THR A 90 -11.72 12.76 -15.82
CA THR A 90 -12.88 13.29 -16.56
C THR A 90 -12.83 12.95 -18.05
N SER A 91 -11.70 12.42 -18.54
CA SER A 91 -11.48 12.06 -19.94
C SER A 91 -10.99 10.62 -20.04
N THR A 92 -11.38 9.97 -21.13
CA THR A 92 -10.90 8.65 -21.54
C THR A 92 -9.95 8.71 -22.74
N ASP A 93 -9.48 9.90 -23.10
CA ASP A 93 -8.57 10.10 -24.24
C ASP A 93 -7.19 9.52 -23.99
N THR A 94 -6.72 9.65 -22.76
CA THR A 94 -5.43 9.10 -22.31
C THR A 94 -5.56 8.41 -20.97
N VAL A 95 -4.68 7.44 -20.74
CA VAL A 95 -4.60 6.75 -19.45
C VAL A 95 -4.04 7.68 -18.39
N ALA A 96 -4.75 7.83 -17.28
CA ALA A 96 -4.34 8.63 -16.13
C ALA A 96 -4.51 7.83 -14.83
N PHE A 97 -4.00 8.38 -13.72
CA PHE A 97 -4.30 7.84 -12.41
C PHE A 97 -5.83 7.75 -12.22
N GLY A 98 -6.31 6.61 -11.77
CA GLY A 98 -7.75 6.34 -11.61
C GLY A 98 -8.43 5.74 -12.84
N SER A 99 -7.78 5.73 -14.01
CA SER A 99 -8.33 5.11 -15.22
C SER A 99 -8.43 3.60 -15.07
N THR A 100 -9.47 3.02 -15.65
CA THR A 100 -9.61 1.58 -15.84
C THR A 100 -9.23 1.26 -17.28
N VAL A 101 -8.20 0.45 -17.47
CA VAL A 101 -7.61 0.17 -18.78
C VAL A 101 -7.74 -1.30 -19.10
N THR A 102 -8.28 -1.59 -20.28
CA THR A 102 -8.27 -2.94 -20.87
C THR A 102 -7.20 -2.98 -21.95
N PHE A 103 -6.32 -3.97 -21.87
CA PHE A 103 -5.21 -4.14 -22.80
C PHE A 103 -4.98 -5.61 -23.12
N SER A 104 -4.38 -5.85 -24.29
CA SER A 104 -3.94 -7.19 -24.70
C SER A 104 -2.45 -7.34 -24.54
N ARG A 105 -2.02 -8.51 -24.12
CA ARG A 105 -0.62 -8.90 -24.03
C ARG A 105 -0.13 -9.56 -25.32
N ALA A 106 1.20 -9.64 -25.48
CA ALA A 106 1.83 -10.28 -26.63
C ALA A 106 1.39 -11.75 -26.83
N ASP A 107 1.04 -12.46 -25.74
CA ASP A 107 0.54 -13.84 -25.76
C ASP A 107 -0.97 -13.95 -26.04
N GLY A 108 -1.65 -12.83 -26.29
CA GLY A 108 -3.08 -12.77 -26.59
C GLY A 108 -3.99 -12.65 -25.36
N ARG A 109 -3.45 -12.67 -24.13
CA ARG A 109 -4.28 -12.46 -22.94
C ARG A 109 -4.80 -11.03 -22.90
N VAL A 110 -6.06 -10.88 -22.49
CA VAL A 110 -6.71 -9.58 -22.29
C VAL A 110 -6.90 -9.38 -20.80
N GLN A 111 -6.45 -8.24 -20.30
CA GLN A 111 -6.53 -7.89 -18.88
C GLN A 111 -7.13 -6.51 -18.71
N THR A 112 -7.85 -6.32 -17.60
CA THR A 112 -8.43 -5.03 -17.23
C THR A 112 -7.98 -4.68 -15.83
N TYR A 113 -7.37 -3.49 -15.67
CA TYR A 113 -6.93 -2.99 -14.37
C TYR A 113 -7.27 -1.52 -14.20
N ARG A 114 -7.63 -1.16 -12.98
CA ARG A 114 -7.71 0.22 -12.55
C ARG A 114 -6.35 0.65 -11.95
N ILE A 115 -5.88 1.83 -12.31
CA ILE A 115 -4.62 2.39 -11.81
C ILE A 115 -4.92 3.22 -10.57
N VAL A 116 -4.35 2.80 -9.45
CA VAL A 116 -4.64 3.36 -8.12
C VAL A 116 -3.36 3.60 -7.32
N GLY A 117 -3.49 4.01 -6.06
CA GLY A 117 -2.35 4.22 -5.16
C GLY A 117 -1.69 2.91 -4.70
N GLU A 118 -0.50 3.04 -4.16
CA GLU A 118 0.31 1.88 -3.76
C GLU A 118 -0.34 1.04 -2.66
N ASP A 119 -0.94 1.68 -1.66
CA ASP A 119 -1.54 0.97 -0.52
C ASP A 119 -2.89 0.32 -0.85
N GLU A 120 -3.59 0.83 -1.86
CA GLU A 120 -4.91 0.32 -2.24
C GLU A 120 -4.86 -0.72 -3.37
N ALA A 121 -3.71 -0.88 -4.03
CA ALA A 121 -3.57 -1.79 -5.17
C ALA A 121 -3.73 -3.26 -4.75
N ASP A 122 -4.56 -3.96 -5.50
CA ASP A 122 -4.81 -5.39 -5.36
C ASP A 122 -5.02 -6.00 -6.76
N PRO A 123 -3.95 -6.52 -7.38
CA PRO A 123 -4.04 -7.07 -8.74
C PRO A 123 -5.07 -8.20 -8.87
N LYS A 124 -5.25 -9.00 -7.84
CA LYS A 124 -6.26 -10.08 -7.84
C LYS A 124 -7.68 -9.54 -7.88
N ALA A 125 -7.91 -8.36 -7.31
CA ALA A 125 -9.20 -7.68 -7.33
C ALA A 125 -9.35 -6.70 -8.51
N GLY A 126 -8.34 -6.58 -9.37
CA GLY A 126 -8.41 -5.77 -10.59
C GLY A 126 -7.85 -4.36 -10.48
N SER A 127 -6.98 -4.09 -9.52
CA SER A 127 -6.30 -2.80 -9.40
C SER A 127 -4.79 -2.95 -9.29
N ILE A 128 -4.06 -2.01 -9.88
CA ILE A 128 -2.59 -1.98 -9.87
C ILE A 128 -2.10 -0.62 -9.42
N SER A 129 -0.93 -0.62 -8.80
CA SER A 129 -0.28 0.61 -8.39
C SER A 129 0.18 1.42 -9.61
N PHE A 130 0.03 2.74 -9.52
CA PHE A 130 0.49 3.66 -10.56
C PHE A 130 2.02 3.62 -10.75
N VAL A 131 2.78 3.11 -9.77
CA VAL A 131 4.23 2.94 -9.87
C VAL A 131 4.63 1.55 -10.37
N SER A 132 3.68 0.66 -10.57
CA SER A 132 3.96 -0.68 -11.12
C SER A 132 4.47 -0.61 -12.55
N PRO A 133 5.28 -1.59 -13.00
CA PRO A 133 5.76 -1.61 -14.39
C PRO A 133 4.65 -1.57 -15.43
N VAL A 134 3.56 -2.30 -15.20
CA VAL A 134 2.40 -2.31 -16.10
C VAL A 134 1.77 -0.94 -16.18
N ALA A 135 1.49 -0.30 -15.04
CA ALA A 135 0.91 1.05 -15.03
C ALA A 135 1.80 2.06 -15.74
N LYS A 136 3.11 2.01 -15.52
CA LYS A 136 4.07 2.89 -16.21
C LYS A 136 4.07 2.71 -17.72
N SER A 137 3.82 1.50 -18.19
CA SER A 137 3.69 1.21 -19.62
C SER A 137 2.39 1.75 -20.23
N LEU A 138 1.38 2.03 -19.42
CA LEU A 138 0.05 2.47 -19.87
C LEU A 138 -0.16 3.98 -19.73
N LEU A 139 0.34 4.59 -18.66
CA LEU A 139 0.09 6.00 -18.33
C LEU A 139 0.48 6.94 -19.47
N GLY A 140 -0.43 7.88 -19.79
CA GLY A 140 -0.25 8.87 -20.84
C GLY A 140 -0.55 8.38 -22.25
N LYS A 141 -0.89 7.11 -22.43
CA LYS A 141 -1.17 6.50 -23.72
C LYS A 141 -2.67 6.49 -24.02
N SER A 142 -2.99 6.31 -25.30
CA SER A 142 -4.36 6.31 -25.82
C SER A 142 -4.72 4.94 -26.36
N VAL A 143 -6.01 4.71 -26.64
CA VAL A 143 -6.50 3.48 -27.28
C VAL A 143 -5.74 3.24 -28.60
N GLY A 144 -5.28 2.01 -28.79
CA GLY A 144 -4.47 1.62 -29.95
C GLY A 144 -2.97 1.77 -29.75
N ASP A 145 -2.53 2.51 -28.74
CA ASP A 145 -1.10 2.66 -28.44
C ASP A 145 -0.53 1.36 -27.87
N VAL A 146 0.76 1.16 -28.09
CA VAL A 146 1.54 0.04 -27.59
C VAL A 146 2.51 0.54 -26.53
N GLY A 147 2.53 -0.12 -25.39
CA GLY A 147 3.49 0.13 -24.32
C GLY A 147 4.36 -1.09 -24.06
N GLY A 148 5.48 -0.87 -23.36
CA GLY A 148 6.43 -1.95 -23.09
C GLY A 148 7.25 -2.37 -24.30
N SER A 149 7.95 -3.49 -24.19
CA SER A 149 8.79 -4.02 -25.26
C SER A 149 8.89 -5.53 -25.23
N GLY A 150 9.08 -6.15 -26.40
CA GLY A 150 9.26 -7.60 -26.56
C GLY A 150 8.06 -8.38 -26.01
N THR A 151 8.33 -9.35 -25.13
CA THR A 151 7.30 -10.19 -24.50
C THR A 151 6.44 -9.43 -23.49
N GLN A 152 6.83 -8.23 -23.12
CA GLN A 152 6.10 -7.35 -22.20
C GLN A 152 5.27 -6.28 -22.92
N GLU A 153 5.13 -6.37 -24.24
CA GLU A 153 4.29 -5.46 -25.02
C GLU A 153 2.82 -5.55 -24.61
N LEU A 154 2.21 -4.37 -24.51
CA LEU A 154 0.79 -4.19 -24.20
C LEU A 154 0.16 -3.31 -25.26
N GLU A 155 -1.01 -3.66 -25.76
CA GLU A 155 -1.81 -2.81 -26.65
C GLU A 155 -3.09 -2.38 -25.92
N ILE A 156 -3.35 -1.08 -25.87
CA ILE A 156 -4.52 -0.54 -25.19
C ILE A 156 -5.76 -0.74 -26.07
N ILE A 157 -6.75 -1.45 -25.50
CA ILE A 157 -8.02 -1.75 -26.18
C ILE A 157 -9.08 -0.71 -25.82
N SER A 158 -9.21 -0.39 -24.53
CA SER A 158 -10.18 0.59 -24.05
C SER A 158 -9.74 1.28 -22.76
N ILE A 159 -10.26 2.46 -22.56
CA ILE A 159 -10.04 3.29 -21.36
C ILE A 159 -11.41 3.70 -20.83
N ALA A 160 -11.60 3.45 -19.52
CA ALA A 160 -12.82 3.87 -18.82
C ALA A 160 -12.51 4.67 -17.56
#